data_9a12edab85604ef90d05b6c30c63720e
#
_entry.id   9a12edab85604ef90d05b6c30c63720e
#
_cell.length_a   1.000
_cell.length_b   1.000
_cell.length_c   1.000
_cell.angle_alpha   90.00
_cell.angle_beta   90.00
_cell.angle_gamma   90.00
#
_symmetry.space_group_name_H-M   'P 1'
#
loop_
_entity.id
_entity.type
_entity.pdbx_description
1 polymer ?
#
loop_
_entity_poly.entity_id
_entity_poly.type
_entity_poly.pdbx_seq_one_letter_code
_entity_poly.pdbx_strand_id
1 'polypeptide(L)'
;EGHEKGLVEGLVGWARRNICVPVPKVTDMQDLNYELLARCLKYENHKIRGKKATVGEMFQEEKRFLRRLPPYIFETAKCMNVRVNAFSTVRFKTNTYSVPVKYVGYEVSVKGYPETVEIYYKGELISTHTRLVGKNLFSYHLDHYMPLLRQRPRAIFDAAPVKQNIPPEVLAELKAQKK
;
A
#
# COMPACT_ATOMS: atom_id res chain seq x y z
N GLU A 1 -25.22 -6.33 12.99
CA GLU A 1 -26.14 -5.56 12.12
C GLU A 1 -25.85 -4.06 12.26
N GLY A 2 -26.19 -3.24 11.21
CA GLY A 2 -25.71 -1.84 11.11
C GLY A 2 -26.17 -0.91 12.25
N HIS A 3 -27.33 -1.16 12.85
CA HIS A 3 -27.89 -0.31 13.93
C HIS A 3 -27.18 -0.45 15.30
N GLU A 4 -26.34 -1.45 15.48
CA GLU A 4 -25.53 -1.60 16.70
C GLU A 4 -24.34 -0.63 16.77
N LYS A 5 -24.07 0.11 15.69
CA LYS A 5 -22.92 1.02 15.54
C LYS A 5 -23.28 2.51 15.57
N GLY A 6 -24.47 2.88 16.04
CA GLY A 6 -24.94 4.27 16.03
C GLY A 6 -23.99 5.25 16.73
N LEU A 7 -23.31 4.83 17.80
CA LEU A 7 -22.31 5.66 18.50
C LEU A 7 -21.10 5.94 17.60
N VAL A 8 -20.63 4.93 16.83
CA VAL A 8 -19.49 5.08 15.91
C VAL A 8 -19.87 6.01 14.75
N GLU A 9 -21.06 5.89 14.20
CA GLU A 9 -21.55 6.78 13.14
C GLU A 9 -21.66 8.22 13.63
N GLY A 10 -22.18 8.43 14.85
CA GLY A 10 -22.19 9.74 15.50
C GLY A 10 -20.80 10.32 15.68
N LEU A 11 -19.82 9.50 16.08
CA LEU A 11 -18.41 9.88 16.23
C LEU A 11 -17.78 10.26 14.88
N VAL A 12 -18.03 9.50 13.81
CA VAL A 12 -17.56 9.84 12.46
C VAL A 12 -18.13 11.19 12.00
N GLY A 13 -19.42 11.42 12.21
CA GLY A 13 -20.07 12.69 11.90
C GLY A 13 -19.50 13.87 12.71
N TRP A 14 -19.23 13.63 13.99
CA TRP A 14 -18.60 14.62 14.86
C TRP A 14 -17.16 14.92 14.41
N ALA A 15 -16.34 13.91 14.14
CA ALA A 15 -14.97 14.06 13.69
C ALA A 15 -14.88 14.85 12.38
N ARG A 16 -15.73 14.56 11.42
CA ARG A 16 -15.81 15.31 10.16
C ARG A 16 -16.04 16.81 10.39
N ARG A 17 -16.91 17.19 11.32
CA ARG A 17 -17.24 18.58 11.60
C ARG A 17 -16.21 19.29 12.47
N ASN A 18 -15.54 18.59 13.38
CA ASN A 18 -14.68 19.22 14.40
C ASN A 18 -13.19 19.00 14.16
N ILE A 19 -12.82 17.91 13.51
CA ILE A 19 -11.41 17.57 13.23
C ILE A 19 -11.05 17.89 11.78
N CYS A 20 -11.95 17.61 10.82
CA CYS A 20 -11.69 17.83 9.40
C CYS A 20 -12.06 19.26 8.92
N VAL A 21 -12.55 20.12 9.80
CA VAL A 21 -12.93 21.51 9.47
C VAL A 21 -12.12 22.48 10.34
N PRO A 22 -11.47 23.52 9.77
CA PRO A 22 -11.33 23.77 8.33
C PRO A 22 -10.56 22.65 7.65
N VAL A 23 -10.83 22.44 6.35
CA VAL A 23 -10.15 21.38 5.58
C VAL A 23 -8.64 21.58 5.65
N PRO A 24 -7.84 20.58 6.08
CA PRO A 24 -6.42 20.69 6.16
C PRO A 24 -5.79 20.98 4.79
N LYS A 25 -4.85 21.91 4.74
CA LYS A 25 -4.02 22.18 3.56
C LYS A 25 -2.72 21.38 3.72
N VAL A 26 -2.58 20.31 2.97
CA VAL A 26 -1.49 19.34 3.10
C VAL A 26 -0.89 19.01 1.75
N THR A 27 0.34 18.53 1.74
CA THR A 27 1.08 18.18 0.52
C THR A 27 0.86 16.73 0.12
N ASP A 28 0.69 15.84 1.08
CA ASP A 28 0.49 14.40 0.87
C ASP A 28 -0.39 13.78 1.96
N MET A 29 -0.63 12.48 1.86
CA MET A 29 -1.46 11.73 2.82
C MET A 29 -0.80 11.55 4.18
N GLN A 30 0.52 11.55 4.22
CA GLN A 30 1.26 11.41 5.49
C GLN A 30 1.16 12.69 6.30
N ASP A 31 1.32 13.83 5.66
CA ASP A 31 1.12 15.17 6.23
C ASP A 31 -0.32 15.34 6.76
N LEU A 32 -1.32 14.87 5.97
CA LEU A 32 -2.71 14.82 6.42
C LEU A 32 -2.89 14.02 7.71
N ASN A 33 -2.30 12.84 7.78
CA ASN A 33 -2.42 11.98 8.96
C ASN A 33 -1.78 12.61 10.20
N TYR A 34 -0.64 13.29 10.06
CA TYR A 34 -0.01 14.03 11.15
C TYR A 34 -0.90 15.18 11.64
N GLU A 35 -1.46 15.97 10.72
CA GLU A 35 -2.34 17.09 11.08
C GLU A 35 -3.61 16.61 11.78
N LEU A 36 -4.24 15.54 11.27
CA LEU A 36 -5.42 14.96 11.89
C LEU A 36 -5.11 14.39 13.28
N LEU A 37 -3.99 13.71 13.45
CA LEU A 37 -3.55 13.20 14.74
C LEU A 37 -3.34 14.35 15.74
N ALA A 38 -2.66 15.42 15.33
CA ALA A 38 -2.45 16.59 16.17
C ALA A 38 -3.77 17.22 16.64
N ARG A 39 -4.76 17.31 15.75
CA ARG A 39 -6.11 17.80 16.10
C ARG A 39 -6.85 16.83 17.04
N CYS A 40 -6.72 15.52 16.86
CA CYS A 40 -7.27 14.54 17.78
C CYS A 40 -6.66 14.67 19.18
N LEU A 41 -5.34 14.82 19.29
CA LEU A 41 -4.65 14.96 20.57
C LEU A 41 -5.06 16.26 21.32
N LYS A 42 -5.36 17.33 20.61
CA LYS A 42 -5.93 18.55 21.25
C LYS A 42 -7.23 18.27 22.00
N TYR A 43 -8.00 17.28 21.55
CA TYR A 43 -9.25 16.91 22.21
C TYR A 43 -9.04 16.29 23.60
N GLU A 44 -7.85 15.80 23.92
CA GLU A 44 -7.52 15.29 25.25
C GLU A 44 -7.62 16.36 26.32
N ASN A 45 -7.45 17.64 25.97
CA ASN A 45 -7.62 18.78 26.88
C ASN A 45 -9.10 19.17 27.09
N HIS A 46 -10.03 18.55 26.33
CA HIS A 46 -11.46 18.85 26.45
C HIS A 46 -12.02 18.32 27.75
N LYS A 47 -12.87 19.13 28.38
CA LYS A 47 -13.60 18.74 29.59
C LYS A 47 -15.06 18.49 29.27
N ILE A 48 -15.50 17.27 29.49
CA ILE A 48 -16.89 16.86 29.26
C ILE A 48 -17.76 17.47 30.36
N ARG A 49 -18.92 18.02 29.97
CA ARG A 49 -19.89 18.59 30.94
C ARG A 49 -20.26 17.55 32.01
N GLY A 50 -20.14 17.92 33.28
CA GLY A 50 -20.42 17.05 34.42
C GLY A 50 -19.25 16.15 34.84
N LYS A 51 -18.11 16.16 34.15
CA LYS A 51 -16.90 15.46 34.56
C LYS A 51 -15.92 16.44 35.21
N LYS A 52 -15.18 15.96 36.23
CA LYS A 52 -14.17 16.78 36.94
C LYS A 52 -12.86 16.85 36.18
N ALA A 53 -12.48 15.75 35.55
CA ALA A 53 -11.23 15.57 34.81
C ALA A 53 -11.40 15.82 33.29
N THR A 54 -10.29 16.08 32.59
CA THR A 54 -10.24 16.16 31.14
C THR A 54 -10.30 14.76 30.51
N VAL A 55 -10.55 14.70 29.20
CA VAL A 55 -10.57 13.44 28.45
C VAL A 55 -9.24 12.71 28.57
N GLY A 56 -8.11 13.43 28.47
CA GLY A 56 -6.77 12.84 28.60
C GLY A 56 -6.51 12.28 30.00
N GLU A 57 -6.87 13.00 31.05
CA GLU A 57 -6.73 12.51 32.45
C GLU A 57 -7.55 11.24 32.67
N MET A 58 -8.82 11.22 32.21
CA MET A 58 -9.67 10.03 32.32
C MET A 58 -9.10 8.85 31.50
N PHE A 59 -8.52 9.13 30.33
CA PHE A 59 -7.89 8.10 29.51
C PHE A 59 -6.65 7.50 30.17
N GLN A 60 -5.83 8.30 30.87
CA GLN A 60 -4.68 7.78 31.61
C GLN A 60 -5.09 6.81 32.75
N GLU A 61 -6.21 7.06 33.38
CA GLU A 61 -6.79 6.12 34.37
C GLU A 61 -7.30 4.83 33.67
N GLU A 62 -8.05 4.96 32.59
CA GLU A 62 -8.58 3.83 31.81
C GLU A 62 -7.46 2.94 31.25
N LYS A 63 -6.35 3.52 30.83
CA LYS A 63 -5.18 2.80 30.29
C LYS A 63 -4.68 1.66 31.19
N ARG A 64 -4.84 1.80 32.51
CA ARG A 64 -4.43 0.78 33.49
C ARG A 64 -5.26 -0.50 33.41
N PHE A 65 -6.48 -0.40 32.87
CA PHE A 65 -7.42 -1.50 32.74
C PHE A 65 -7.45 -2.10 31.33
N LEU A 66 -6.76 -1.46 30.37
CA LEU A 66 -6.65 -1.98 29.00
C LEU A 66 -5.83 -3.28 28.97
N ARG A 67 -6.29 -4.23 28.18
CA ARG A 67 -5.54 -5.46 27.92
C ARG A 67 -4.27 -5.14 27.12
N ARG A 68 -3.22 -5.94 27.34
CA ARG A 68 -2.02 -5.86 26.48
C ARG A 68 -2.41 -6.17 25.05
N LEU A 69 -1.84 -5.41 24.11
CA LEU A 69 -2.00 -5.69 22.68
C LEU A 69 -1.40 -7.06 22.35
N PRO A 70 -1.99 -7.81 21.41
CA PRO A 70 -1.38 -9.03 20.90
C PRO A 70 0.05 -8.79 20.41
N PRO A 71 0.96 -9.75 20.52
CA PRO A 71 2.35 -9.61 20.08
C PRO A 71 2.50 -9.51 18.54
N TYR A 72 1.43 -9.81 17.80
CA TYR A 72 1.39 -9.73 16.35
C TYR A 72 0.44 -8.60 15.90
N ILE A 73 0.84 -7.91 14.86
CA ILE A 73 0.03 -6.89 14.22
C ILE A 73 -1.01 -7.59 13.33
N PHE A 74 -2.27 -7.17 13.43
CA PHE A 74 -3.33 -7.67 12.56
C PHE A 74 -3.02 -7.35 11.09
N GLU A 75 -3.13 -8.36 10.23
CA GLU A 75 -2.92 -8.20 8.79
C GLU A 75 -4.08 -7.41 8.17
N THR A 76 -3.76 -6.23 7.68
CA THR A 76 -4.75 -5.31 7.05
C THR A 76 -4.75 -5.38 5.53
N ALA A 77 -3.83 -6.15 4.93
CA ALA A 77 -3.75 -6.30 3.49
C ALA A 77 -4.95 -7.04 2.92
N LYS A 78 -5.36 -6.67 1.72
CA LYS A 78 -6.21 -7.53 0.90
C LYS A 78 -5.37 -8.67 0.33
N CYS A 79 -5.58 -9.88 0.84
CA CYS A 79 -4.88 -11.07 0.40
C CYS A 79 -5.63 -11.80 -0.72
N MET A 80 -4.90 -12.37 -1.67
CA MET A 80 -5.41 -13.29 -2.69
C MET A 80 -4.30 -14.22 -3.18
N ASN A 81 -4.68 -15.44 -3.58
CA ASN A 81 -3.77 -16.36 -4.26
C ASN A 81 -4.02 -16.30 -5.75
N VAL A 82 -2.95 -16.29 -6.53
CA VAL A 82 -3.01 -16.16 -7.98
C VAL A 82 -1.86 -16.89 -8.64
N ARG A 83 -2.11 -17.52 -9.80
CA ARG A 83 -1.06 -18.17 -10.59
C ARG A 83 -0.29 -17.13 -11.40
N VAL A 84 1.04 -17.21 -11.37
CA VAL A 84 1.91 -16.38 -12.21
C VAL A 84 1.74 -16.83 -13.67
N ASN A 85 1.43 -15.89 -14.55
CA ASN A 85 1.23 -16.16 -15.96
C ASN A 85 2.55 -16.32 -16.74
N ALA A 86 2.46 -16.71 -18.03
CA ALA A 86 3.62 -16.90 -18.91
C ALA A 86 4.48 -15.64 -19.14
N PHE A 87 3.93 -14.45 -18.84
CA PHE A 87 4.64 -13.18 -18.95
C PHE A 87 5.32 -12.76 -17.64
N SER A 88 5.42 -13.67 -16.66
CA SER A 88 5.98 -13.40 -15.33
C SER A 88 5.25 -12.27 -14.61
N THR A 89 3.94 -12.27 -14.67
CA THR A 89 3.10 -11.28 -14.01
C THR A 89 1.94 -11.89 -13.26
N VAL A 90 1.48 -11.16 -12.26
CA VAL A 90 0.25 -11.42 -11.52
C VAL A 90 -0.70 -10.24 -11.63
N ARG A 91 -2.00 -10.50 -11.57
CA ARG A 91 -3.02 -9.46 -11.58
C ARG A 91 -3.57 -9.29 -10.16
N PHE A 92 -3.48 -8.06 -9.66
CA PHE A 92 -4.13 -7.67 -8.41
C PHE A 92 -5.13 -6.55 -8.69
N LYS A 93 -6.41 -6.79 -8.35
CA LYS A 93 -7.52 -5.95 -8.84
C LYS A 93 -7.48 -5.83 -10.37
N THR A 94 -7.33 -4.61 -10.89
CA THR A 94 -7.30 -4.33 -12.35
C THR A 94 -5.88 -4.13 -12.88
N ASN A 95 -4.87 -4.07 -12.01
CA ASN A 95 -3.49 -3.76 -12.36
C ASN A 95 -2.60 -5.01 -12.37
N THR A 96 -1.52 -4.96 -13.10
CA THR A 96 -0.60 -6.08 -13.34
C THR A 96 0.79 -5.76 -12.79
N TYR A 97 1.38 -6.71 -12.07
CA TYR A 97 2.65 -6.56 -11.38
C TYR A 97 3.58 -7.70 -11.76
N SER A 98 4.84 -7.38 -12.04
CA SER A 98 5.83 -8.39 -12.42
C SER A 98 6.32 -9.21 -11.23
N VAL A 99 6.73 -10.43 -11.49
CA VAL A 99 7.40 -11.34 -10.55
C VAL A 99 8.63 -11.94 -11.23
N PRO A 100 9.65 -12.38 -10.48
CA PRO A 100 10.81 -13.03 -11.08
C PRO A 100 10.40 -14.22 -11.95
N VAL A 101 11.01 -14.34 -13.13
CA VAL A 101 10.65 -15.34 -14.16
C VAL A 101 10.67 -16.78 -13.67
N LYS A 102 11.47 -17.09 -12.66
CA LYS A 102 11.53 -18.43 -12.05
C LYS A 102 10.22 -18.91 -11.42
N TYR A 103 9.29 -17.99 -11.16
CA TYR A 103 7.99 -18.31 -10.55
C TYR A 103 6.85 -18.46 -11.56
N VAL A 104 7.12 -18.42 -12.87
CA VAL A 104 6.12 -18.66 -13.90
C VAL A 104 5.43 -20.01 -13.68
N GLY A 105 4.09 -20.00 -13.68
CA GLY A 105 3.26 -21.21 -13.48
C GLY A 105 3.02 -21.58 -12.00
N TYR A 106 3.77 -21.02 -11.06
CA TYR A 106 3.52 -21.24 -9.63
C TYR A 106 2.36 -20.38 -9.10
N GLU A 107 1.73 -20.87 -8.05
CA GLU A 107 0.75 -20.10 -7.29
C GLU A 107 1.48 -19.27 -6.23
N VAL A 108 1.15 -17.98 -6.17
CA VAL A 108 1.75 -17.01 -5.24
C VAL A 108 0.66 -16.30 -4.46
N SER A 109 0.98 -15.87 -3.23
CA SER A 109 0.10 -15.06 -2.41
C SER A 109 0.42 -13.58 -2.63
N VAL A 110 -0.61 -12.80 -2.98
CA VAL A 110 -0.50 -11.36 -3.20
C VAL A 110 -1.19 -10.62 -2.06
N LYS A 111 -0.47 -9.72 -1.41
CA LYS A 111 -0.95 -8.85 -0.35
C LYS A 111 -0.96 -7.41 -0.84
N GLY A 112 -2.14 -6.81 -0.90
CA GLY A 112 -2.29 -5.41 -1.32
C GLY A 112 -2.58 -4.50 -0.15
N TYR A 113 -1.62 -3.65 0.17
CA TYR A 113 -1.70 -2.57 1.14
C TYR A 113 -2.17 -1.26 0.47
N PRO A 114 -2.41 -0.18 1.22
CA PRO A 114 -2.76 1.13 0.64
C PRO A 114 -1.76 1.63 -0.39
N GLU A 115 -0.46 1.52 -0.13
CA GLU A 115 0.62 2.09 -0.94
C GLU A 115 1.46 1.03 -1.66
N THR A 116 1.44 -0.23 -1.22
CA THR A 116 2.28 -1.30 -1.75
C THR A 116 1.49 -2.53 -2.12
N VAL A 117 2.06 -3.31 -3.03
CA VAL A 117 1.64 -4.67 -3.36
C VAL A 117 2.84 -5.58 -3.15
N GLU A 118 2.69 -6.54 -2.26
CA GLU A 118 3.71 -7.52 -1.91
C GLU A 118 3.30 -8.89 -2.43
N ILE A 119 4.24 -9.64 -2.97
CA ILE A 119 4.01 -10.94 -3.57
C ILE A 119 4.90 -11.96 -2.87
N TYR A 120 4.29 -13.04 -2.42
CA TYR A 120 4.92 -14.09 -1.61
C TYR A 120 4.82 -15.45 -2.28
N TYR A 121 5.88 -16.24 -2.19
CA TYR A 121 5.88 -17.64 -2.57
C TYR A 121 6.28 -18.48 -1.37
N LYS A 122 5.41 -19.41 -0.94
CA LYS A 122 5.63 -20.27 0.24
C LYS A 122 6.03 -19.50 1.52
N GLY A 123 5.48 -18.29 1.70
CA GLY A 123 5.77 -17.43 2.84
C GLY A 123 6.99 -16.52 2.68
N GLU A 124 7.80 -16.69 1.63
CA GLU A 124 8.93 -15.83 1.31
C GLU A 124 8.49 -14.66 0.43
N LEU A 125 8.89 -13.44 0.77
CA LEU A 125 8.66 -12.24 -0.03
C LEU A 125 9.52 -12.29 -1.29
N ILE A 126 8.89 -12.32 -2.46
CA ILE A 126 9.59 -12.43 -3.76
C ILE A 126 9.54 -11.15 -4.59
N SER A 127 8.63 -10.24 -4.31
CA SER A 127 8.54 -8.93 -4.97
C SER A 127 7.72 -7.95 -4.16
N THR A 128 8.10 -6.67 -4.23
CA THR A 128 7.34 -5.54 -3.69
C THR A 128 7.21 -4.47 -4.76
N HIS A 129 6.00 -3.98 -4.99
CA HIS A 129 5.71 -2.90 -5.94
C HIS A 129 5.00 -1.76 -5.25
N THR A 130 5.21 -0.54 -5.72
CA THR A 130 4.31 0.57 -5.42
C THR A 130 2.94 0.26 -6.01
N ARG A 131 1.89 0.41 -5.21
CA ARG A 131 0.53 0.14 -5.66
C ARG A 131 0.11 1.16 -6.71
N LEU A 132 -0.28 0.67 -7.88
CA LEU A 132 -0.75 1.51 -8.96
C LEU A 132 -2.16 2.06 -8.68
N VAL A 133 -2.33 3.36 -8.85
CA VAL A 133 -3.60 4.07 -8.77
C VAL A 133 -4.16 4.20 -10.19
N GLY A 134 -5.35 3.62 -10.44
CA GLY A 134 -5.96 3.56 -11.77
C GLY A 134 -6.32 2.14 -12.18
N LYS A 135 -6.64 1.95 -13.47
CA LYS A 135 -7.07 0.65 -14.02
C LYS A 135 -6.19 0.24 -15.18
N ASN A 136 -5.96 -1.08 -15.32
CA ASN A 136 -5.22 -1.71 -16.41
C ASN A 136 -3.78 -1.18 -16.59
N LEU A 137 -3.16 -0.78 -15.48
CA LEU A 137 -1.78 -0.33 -15.46
C LEU A 137 -0.84 -1.51 -15.21
N PHE A 138 0.43 -1.32 -15.57
CA PHE A 138 1.48 -2.32 -15.43
C PHE A 138 2.64 -1.76 -14.61
N SER A 139 3.18 -2.55 -13.69
CA SER A 139 4.42 -2.26 -12.97
C SER A 139 5.41 -3.39 -13.21
N TYR A 140 6.48 -3.08 -13.93
CA TYR A 140 7.54 -4.02 -14.23
C TYR A 140 8.83 -3.65 -13.49
N HIS A 141 9.44 -4.63 -12.81
CA HIS A 141 10.81 -4.53 -12.35
C HIS A 141 11.71 -5.23 -13.38
N LEU A 142 12.70 -4.52 -13.90
CA LEU A 142 13.59 -5.03 -14.94
C LEU A 142 14.35 -6.26 -14.47
N ASP A 143 14.78 -6.28 -13.21
CA ASP A 143 15.52 -7.39 -12.59
C ASP A 143 14.79 -8.73 -12.68
N HIS A 144 13.47 -8.72 -12.66
CA HIS A 144 12.67 -9.93 -12.81
C HIS A 144 12.90 -10.64 -14.13
N TYR A 145 13.26 -9.89 -15.18
CA TYR A 145 13.42 -10.37 -16.56
C TYR A 145 14.87 -10.54 -16.98
N MET A 146 15.84 -10.13 -16.15
CA MET A 146 17.26 -10.21 -16.48
C MET A 146 17.73 -11.60 -16.94
N PRO A 147 17.28 -12.73 -16.34
CA PRO A 147 17.65 -14.06 -16.83
C PRO A 147 17.22 -14.32 -18.27
N LEU A 148 16.03 -13.86 -18.67
CA LEU A 148 15.53 -14.01 -20.05
C LEU A 148 16.26 -13.07 -21.01
N LEU A 149 16.53 -11.83 -20.60
CA LEU A 149 17.25 -10.85 -21.43
C LEU A 149 18.69 -11.28 -21.71
N ARG A 150 19.34 -11.93 -20.74
CA ARG A 150 20.68 -12.54 -20.95
C ARG A 150 20.67 -13.65 -22.00
N GLN A 151 19.61 -14.48 -22.02
CA GLN A 151 19.46 -15.55 -23.01
C GLN A 151 19.07 -15.01 -24.39
N ARG A 152 18.33 -13.89 -24.45
CA ARG A 152 17.83 -13.27 -25.68
C ARG A 152 18.13 -11.76 -25.72
N PRO A 153 19.41 -11.36 -25.95
CA PRO A 153 19.82 -9.95 -25.87
C PRO A 153 19.07 -9.02 -26.85
N ARG A 154 18.58 -9.55 -27.97
CA ARG A 154 17.81 -8.77 -28.94
C ARG A 154 16.44 -8.30 -28.38
N ALA A 155 15.88 -9.02 -27.41
CA ALA A 155 14.62 -8.66 -26.76
C ALA A 155 14.69 -7.37 -25.92
N ILE A 156 15.90 -6.91 -25.57
CA ILE A 156 16.12 -5.65 -24.84
C ILE A 156 15.44 -4.46 -25.52
N PHE A 157 15.42 -4.41 -26.84
CA PHE A 157 14.91 -3.24 -27.57
C PHE A 157 13.38 -3.18 -27.64
N ASP A 158 12.68 -4.29 -27.45
CA ASP A 158 11.24 -4.38 -27.69
C ASP A 158 10.42 -4.82 -26.48
N ALA A 159 11.07 -5.37 -25.47
CA ALA A 159 10.39 -5.88 -24.28
C ALA A 159 9.74 -4.74 -23.47
N ALA A 160 8.45 -4.89 -23.12
CA ALA A 160 7.70 -3.93 -22.32
C ALA A 160 8.38 -3.59 -20.98
N PRO A 161 8.95 -4.55 -20.22
CA PRO A 161 9.67 -4.22 -19.00
C PRO A 161 10.88 -3.30 -19.22
N VAL A 162 11.56 -3.44 -20.34
CA VAL A 162 12.72 -2.59 -20.69
C VAL A 162 12.24 -1.18 -21.04
N LYS A 163 11.22 -1.06 -21.89
CA LYS A 163 10.65 0.22 -22.29
C LYS A 163 10.06 1.03 -21.12
N GLN A 164 9.60 0.36 -20.08
CA GLN A 164 9.08 1.03 -18.88
C GLN A 164 10.19 1.55 -17.96
N ASN A 165 11.33 0.85 -17.91
CA ASN A 165 12.39 1.12 -16.92
C ASN A 165 13.60 1.86 -17.50
N ILE A 166 13.76 1.89 -18.82
CA ILE A 166 14.90 2.52 -19.49
C ILE A 166 14.40 3.66 -20.39
N PRO A 167 14.98 4.88 -20.28
CA PRO A 167 14.63 6.01 -21.13
C PRO A 167 14.83 5.69 -22.61
N PRO A 168 13.95 6.20 -23.50
CA PRO A 168 14.01 5.93 -24.94
C PRO A 168 15.35 6.35 -25.59
N GLU A 169 15.95 7.43 -25.08
CA GLU A 169 17.24 7.95 -25.55
C GLU A 169 18.36 6.94 -25.35
N VAL A 170 18.43 6.34 -24.16
CA VAL A 170 19.44 5.30 -23.85
C VAL A 170 19.25 4.06 -24.72
N LEU A 171 17.99 3.67 -24.98
CA LEU A 171 17.70 2.55 -25.88
C LEU A 171 18.09 2.86 -27.33
N ALA A 172 17.96 4.11 -27.76
CA ALA A 172 18.39 4.56 -29.11
C ALA A 172 19.92 4.52 -29.25
N GLU A 173 20.64 4.99 -28.24
CA GLU A 173 22.11 4.92 -28.19
C GLU A 173 22.62 3.47 -28.25
N LEU A 174 22.04 2.58 -27.44
CA LEU A 174 22.38 1.15 -27.43
C LEU A 174 22.11 0.49 -28.81
N LYS A 175 21.06 0.93 -29.53
CA LYS A 175 20.77 0.46 -30.89
C LYS A 175 21.81 0.96 -31.89
N ALA A 176 22.27 2.18 -31.74
CA ALA A 176 23.27 2.80 -32.63
C ALA A 176 24.66 2.13 -32.48
N GLN A 177 25.06 1.78 -31.28
CA GLN A 177 26.33 1.08 -30.98
C GLN A 177 26.39 -0.36 -31.51
N LYS A 178 25.28 -0.94 -31.91
CA LYS A 178 25.16 -2.32 -32.35
C LYS A 178 25.19 -2.47 -33.89
N LYS A 179 25.33 -1.38 -34.63
CA LYS A 179 25.59 -1.34 -36.06
C LYS A 179 27.09 -1.40 -36.31
#